data_a987c630d92c561cd56761906927f6c7
#
_entry.id   a987c630d92c561cd56761906927f6c7
#
_cell.length_a   1.000
_cell.length_b   1.000
_cell.length_c   1.000
_cell.angle_alpha   90.00
_cell.angle_beta   90.00
_cell.angle_gamma   90.00
#
_symmetry.space_group_name_H-M   'P 1'
#
loop_
_entity.id
_entity.type
_entity.pdbx_description
1 polymer ?
#
loop_
_entity_poly.entity_id
_entity_poly.type
_entity_poly.pdbx_seq_one_letter_code
_entity_poly.pdbx_strand_id
1 'polypeptide(L)'
;MKNRMTRNEEVQEIDLIKLFREYLKRWWLIVLCVLIAGGGALFGTKKFVTPLYQASITVYVNNTRSGEYIDYISGSNLQASQKLVSTYSNIIISDTVLTKVAAKAGKGYTAESLRKLLTTQQISDTELFNVFIRCEDPEEAAYLANTVAKVAPKELEAVVEGSSAKVVDYAKVPEKRYSPNYSRNTILGVLLGLVLSVGYITIRSLLDVRIKEDADLLEMFDIPVLGQIPHFSNATSGKKGE
;
A
#
# COMPACT_ATOMS: atom_id res chain seq x y z
N MET A 1 32.00 -10.21 57.40
CA MET A 1 32.29 -9.38 56.23
C MET A 1 31.67 -10.05 55.02
N LYS A 2 30.66 -9.46 54.48
CA LYS A 2 29.69 -10.04 53.52
C LYS A 2 30.11 -9.66 52.11
N ASN A 3 30.73 -10.62 51.39
CA ASN A 3 31.10 -10.44 50.00
C ASN A 3 29.81 -10.52 49.16
N ARG A 4 29.37 -9.40 48.64
CA ARG A 4 28.33 -9.32 47.65
C ARG A 4 28.93 -9.85 46.32
N MET A 5 28.48 -11.01 45.91
CA MET A 5 28.61 -11.46 44.55
C MET A 5 27.77 -10.51 43.69
N THR A 6 28.41 -9.64 43.00
CA THR A 6 27.81 -8.93 41.86
C THR A 6 27.63 -9.96 40.76
N ARG A 7 26.41 -10.44 40.61
CA ARG A 7 25.98 -11.20 39.43
C ARG A 7 26.07 -10.23 38.26
N ASN A 8 27.16 -10.28 37.53
CA ASN A 8 27.24 -9.65 36.23
C ASN A 8 26.17 -10.35 35.38
N GLU A 9 25.10 -9.66 35.10
CA GLU A 9 24.22 -10.00 34.02
C GLU A 9 25.04 -9.85 32.74
N GLU A 10 25.57 -10.95 32.24
CA GLU A 10 26.23 -11.03 30.95
C GLU A 10 25.18 -10.65 29.94
N VAL A 11 25.22 -9.38 29.53
CA VAL A 11 24.51 -8.92 28.35
C VAL A 11 25.13 -9.70 27.20
N GLN A 12 24.43 -10.71 26.69
CA GLN A 12 24.84 -11.44 25.49
C GLN A 12 24.99 -10.41 24.38
N GLU A 13 26.21 -9.97 24.13
CA GLU A 13 26.51 -9.06 23.02
C GLU A 13 26.22 -9.83 21.75
N ILE A 14 25.16 -9.39 21.05
CA ILE A 14 24.78 -9.98 19.76
C ILE A 14 25.88 -9.61 18.77
N ASP A 15 26.76 -10.54 18.45
CA ASP A 15 27.81 -10.35 17.45
C ASP A 15 27.16 -10.22 16.05
N LEU A 16 26.99 -8.99 15.62
CA LEU A 16 26.39 -8.64 14.31
C LEU A 16 27.16 -9.25 13.14
N ILE A 17 28.48 -9.49 13.31
CA ILE A 17 29.32 -10.10 12.26
C ILE A 17 29.01 -11.59 12.14
N LYS A 18 28.82 -12.30 13.27
CA LYS A 18 28.38 -13.69 13.27
C LYS A 18 27.02 -13.87 12.64
N LEU A 19 26.05 -12.96 12.97
CA LEU A 19 24.72 -12.95 12.35
C LEU A 19 24.79 -12.71 10.84
N PHE A 20 25.59 -11.76 10.39
CA PHE A 20 25.74 -11.46 8.96
C PHE A 20 26.32 -12.65 8.19
N ARG A 21 27.28 -13.35 8.76
CA ARG A 21 27.86 -14.59 8.18
C ARG A 21 26.81 -15.71 8.08
N GLU A 22 25.93 -15.85 9.07
CA GLU A 22 24.82 -16.82 9.01
C GLU A 22 23.80 -16.46 7.91
N TYR A 23 23.50 -15.19 7.67
CA TYR A 23 22.65 -14.77 6.55
C TYR A 23 23.29 -15.11 5.21
N LEU A 24 24.58 -14.85 5.03
CA LEU A 24 25.32 -15.21 3.83
C LEU A 24 25.38 -16.72 3.60
N LYS A 25 25.50 -17.51 4.65
CA LYS A 25 25.51 -18.98 4.54
C LYS A 25 24.15 -19.54 4.13
N ARG A 26 23.07 -18.86 4.49
CA ARG A 26 21.68 -19.30 4.25
C ARG A 26 20.91 -18.39 3.30
N TRP A 27 21.62 -17.63 2.47
CA TRP A 27 21.01 -16.68 1.52
C TRP A 27 19.95 -17.33 0.61
N TRP A 28 20.17 -18.58 0.22
CA TRP A 28 19.24 -19.32 -0.63
C TRP A 28 17.87 -19.50 0.04
N LEU A 29 17.82 -19.65 1.36
CA LEU A 29 16.59 -19.76 2.14
C LEU A 29 15.82 -18.42 2.12
N ILE A 30 16.55 -17.31 2.20
CA ILE A 30 15.97 -15.97 2.07
C ILE A 30 15.35 -15.82 0.69
N VAL A 31 16.08 -16.17 -0.37
CA VAL A 31 15.58 -16.12 -1.75
C VAL A 31 14.36 -17.02 -1.93
N LEU A 32 14.37 -18.21 -1.39
CA LEU A 32 13.24 -19.15 -1.47
C LEU A 32 11.99 -18.57 -0.78
N CYS A 33 12.11 -18.05 0.44
CA CYS A 33 11.01 -17.44 1.18
C CYS A 33 10.45 -16.21 0.43
N VAL A 34 11.32 -15.36 -0.11
CA VAL A 34 10.92 -14.19 -0.91
C VAL A 34 10.18 -14.61 -2.18
N LEU A 35 10.67 -15.63 -2.89
CA LEU A 35 9.99 -16.14 -4.09
C LEU A 35 8.63 -16.75 -3.77
N ILE A 36 8.52 -17.52 -2.69
CA ILE A 36 7.25 -18.12 -2.26
C ILE A 36 6.27 -17.03 -1.83
N ALA A 37 6.71 -16.07 -1.01
CA ALA A 37 5.84 -15.00 -0.52
C ALA A 37 5.44 -14.03 -1.65
N GLY A 38 6.38 -13.62 -2.50
CA GLY A 38 6.11 -12.75 -3.65
C GLY A 38 5.23 -13.43 -4.70
N GLY A 39 5.55 -14.68 -5.05
CA GLY A 39 4.75 -15.49 -5.98
C GLY A 39 3.36 -15.80 -5.43
N GLY A 40 3.25 -16.14 -4.14
CA GLY A 40 1.98 -16.34 -3.45
C GLY A 40 1.12 -15.08 -3.41
N ALA A 41 1.72 -13.92 -3.13
CA ALA A 41 1.03 -12.63 -3.17
C ALA A 41 0.52 -12.28 -4.58
N LEU A 42 1.33 -12.53 -5.60
CA LEU A 42 0.96 -12.30 -6.99
C LEU A 42 -0.18 -13.23 -7.43
N PHE A 43 -0.05 -14.52 -7.15
CA PHE A 43 -1.07 -15.52 -7.46
C PHE A 43 -2.37 -15.26 -6.70
N GLY A 44 -2.28 -14.98 -5.40
CA GLY A 44 -3.43 -14.65 -4.56
C GLY A 44 -4.15 -13.39 -5.06
N THR A 45 -3.39 -12.32 -5.37
CA THR A 45 -3.98 -11.09 -5.90
C THR A 45 -4.68 -11.34 -7.24
N LYS A 46 -4.10 -12.15 -8.14
CA LYS A 46 -4.69 -12.44 -9.46
C LYS A 46 -5.95 -13.30 -9.37
N LYS A 47 -6.02 -14.23 -8.41
CA LYS A 47 -7.11 -15.19 -8.29
C LYS A 47 -8.27 -14.70 -7.42
N PHE A 48 -7.99 -13.97 -6.35
CA PHE A 48 -8.98 -13.61 -5.32
C PHE A 48 -9.46 -12.17 -5.38
N VAL A 49 -8.75 -11.27 -6.11
CA VAL A 49 -9.14 -9.85 -6.18
C VAL A 49 -9.77 -9.56 -7.53
N THR A 50 -11.04 -9.16 -7.53
CA THR A 50 -11.75 -8.75 -8.74
C THR A 50 -11.12 -7.47 -9.34
N PRO A 51 -10.91 -7.42 -10.65
CA PRO A 51 -10.39 -6.22 -11.29
C PRO A 51 -11.45 -5.11 -11.25
N LEU A 52 -11.02 -3.90 -10.86
CA LEU A 52 -11.85 -2.71 -10.88
C LEU A 52 -11.30 -1.71 -11.90
N TYR A 53 -12.21 -1.11 -12.66
CA TYR A 53 -11.93 -0.04 -13.60
C TYR A 53 -12.45 1.27 -13.02
N GLN A 54 -11.70 2.35 -13.21
CA GLN A 54 -12.06 3.66 -12.69
C GLN A 54 -12.32 4.61 -13.86
N ALA A 55 -13.53 5.14 -13.91
CA ALA A 55 -13.90 6.25 -14.76
C ALA A 55 -13.98 7.54 -13.95
N SER A 56 -13.65 8.68 -14.54
CA SER A 56 -13.68 9.98 -13.86
C SER A 56 -14.34 11.05 -14.71
N ILE A 57 -15.03 11.95 -14.03
CA ILE A 57 -15.48 13.22 -14.56
C ILE A 57 -14.84 14.34 -13.78
N THR A 58 -14.57 15.47 -14.43
CA THR A 58 -14.08 16.69 -13.79
C THR A 58 -15.19 17.72 -13.77
N VAL A 59 -15.48 18.26 -12.58
CA VAL A 59 -16.50 19.29 -12.39
C VAL A 59 -15.83 20.56 -11.89
N TYR A 60 -16.13 21.66 -12.55
CA TYR A 60 -15.80 23.02 -12.13
C TYR A 60 -16.98 23.61 -11.38
N VAL A 61 -16.71 24.24 -10.25
CA VAL A 61 -17.72 24.92 -9.45
C VAL A 61 -17.28 26.35 -9.16
N ASN A 62 -18.19 27.27 -9.34
CA ASN A 62 -17.98 28.69 -9.04
C ASN A 62 -19.12 29.20 -8.17
N ASN A 63 -18.79 30.00 -7.18
CA ASN A 63 -19.77 30.68 -6.31
C ASN A 63 -19.74 32.21 -6.55
N THR A 64 -19.71 32.60 -7.80
CA THR A 64 -19.84 34.03 -8.12
C THR A 64 -21.31 34.36 -8.23
N ARG A 65 -21.88 35.08 -7.24
CA ARG A 65 -23.19 35.70 -7.36
C ARG A 65 -23.17 36.56 -8.62
N SER A 66 -24.00 36.22 -9.57
CA SER A 66 -24.15 36.94 -10.82
C SER A 66 -24.45 38.41 -10.53
N GLY A 67 -23.49 39.28 -10.75
CA GLY A 67 -23.72 40.74 -10.70
C GLY A 67 -22.68 41.57 -9.97
N GLU A 68 -21.79 41.03 -9.19
CA GLU A 68 -20.77 41.82 -8.54
C GLU A 68 -19.41 41.60 -9.22
N TYR A 69 -18.94 42.63 -9.92
CA TYR A 69 -17.59 42.74 -10.45
C TYR A 69 -16.64 42.67 -9.24
N ILE A 70 -16.09 41.51 -8.96
CA ILE A 70 -15.04 41.37 -7.92
C ILE A 70 -13.71 41.72 -8.57
N ASP A 71 -13.33 43.00 -8.42
CA ASP A 71 -12.10 43.58 -8.97
C ASP A 71 -10.83 43.22 -8.15
N TYR A 72 -10.94 42.35 -7.14
CA TYR A 72 -9.80 41.96 -6.31
C TYR A 72 -9.81 40.47 -6.03
N ILE A 73 -8.86 39.74 -6.63
CA ILE A 73 -8.47 38.41 -6.19
C ILE A 73 -7.70 38.55 -4.87
N SER A 74 -8.41 38.51 -3.75
CA SER A 74 -7.76 38.45 -2.45
C SER A 74 -7.55 36.99 -2.02
N GLY A 75 -6.44 36.71 -1.33
CA GLY A 75 -6.14 35.36 -0.89
C GLY A 75 -7.20 34.75 0.06
N SER A 76 -8.03 35.56 0.68
CA SER A 76 -9.19 35.13 1.48
C SER A 76 -10.30 34.52 0.62
N ASN A 77 -10.47 34.97 -0.62
CA ASN A 77 -11.47 34.43 -1.54
C ASN A 77 -11.08 33.04 -2.05
N LEU A 78 -9.78 32.77 -2.22
CA LEU A 78 -9.28 31.45 -2.63
C LEU A 78 -9.54 30.39 -1.55
N GLN A 79 -9.28 30.72 -0.27
CA GLN A 79 -9.58 29.80 0.83
C GLN A 79 -11.09 29.55 1.00
N ALA A 80 -11.92 30.56 0.76
CA ALA A 80 -13.37 30.40 0.76
C ALA A 80 -13.82 29.45 -0.38
N SER A 81 -13.28 29.63 -1.58
CA SER A 81 -13.58 28.76 -2.74
C SER A 81 -13.16 27.30 -2.48
N GLN A 82 -12.00 27.08 -1.86
CA GLN A 82 -11.54 25.70 -1.52
C GLN A 82 -12.46 25.02 -0.50
N LYS A 83 -12.97 25.73 0.50
CA LYS A 83 -13.96 25.18 1.45
C LYS A 83 -15.27 24.83 0.76
N LEU A 84 -15.68 25.63 -0.25
CA LEU A 84 -16.88 25.34 -1.02
C LEU A 84 -16.75 24.07 -1.86
N VAL A 85 -15.60 23.80 -2.46
CA VAL A 85 -15.37 22.54 -3.20
C VAL A 85 -15.58 21.31 -2.32
N SER A 86 -15.12 21.35 -1.08
CA SER A 86 -15.38 20.28 -0.11
C SER A 86 -16.89 20.11 0.15
N THR A 87 -17.62 21.21 0.28
CA THR A 87 -19.07 21.17 0.45
C THR A 87 -19.78 20.59 -0.78
N TYR A 88 -19.39 21.00 -1.97
CA TYR A 88 -19.95 20.46 -3.22
C TYR A 88 -19.67 18.97 -3.39
N SER A 89 -18.46 18.54 -3.05
CA SER A 89 -18.09 17.11 -3.01
C SER A 89 -19.03 16.31 -2.12
N ASN A 90 -19.33 16.83 -0.92
CA ASN A 90 -20.25 16.17 0.02
C ASN A 90 -21.70 16.16 -0.46
N ILE A 91 -22.15 17.23 -1.14
CA ILE A 91 -23.50 17.28 -1.73
C ILE A 91 -23.65 16.20 -2.81
N ILE A 92 -22.65 15.99 -3.66
CA ILE A 92 -22.72 14.95 -4.70
C ILE A 92 -22.86 13.53 -4.10
N ILE A 93 -22.22 13.27 -2.95
CA ILE A 93 -22.31 11.97 -2.26
C ILE A 93 -23.60 11.86 -1.43
N SER A 94 -24.40 12.93 -1.32
CA SER A 94 -25.63 12.91 -0.53
C SER A 94 -26.68 11.95 -1.09
N ASP A 95 -27.55 11.42 -0.20
CA ASP A 95 -28.63 10.52 -0.59
C ASP A 95 -29.56 11.13 -1.63
N THR A 96 -29.83 12.43 -1.51
CA THR A 96 -30.70 13.14 -2.44
C THR A 96 -30.17 13.11 -3.87
N VAL A 97 -28.89 13.42 -4.07
CA VAL A 97 -28.26 13.40 -5.39
C VAL A 97 -28.10 11.97 -5.90
N LEU A 98 -27.62 11.05 -5.06
CA LEU A 98 -27.41 9.65 -5.43
C LEU A 98 -28.73 8.95 -5.79
N THR A 99 -29.84 9.26 -5.12
CA THR A 99 -31.15 8.72 -5.48
C THR A 99 -31.58 9.16 -6.86
N LYS A 100 -31.37 10.43 -7.22
CA LYS A 100 -31.67 10.94 -8.56
C LYS A 100 -30.75 10.35 -9.63
N VAL A 101 -29.47 10.16 -9.30
CA VAL A 101 -28.52 9.45 -10.18
C VAL A 101 -28.94 8.00 -10.38
N ALA A 102 -29.32 7.29 -9.30
CA ALA A 102 -29.80 5.91 -9.35
C ALA A 102 -31.05 5.78 -10.22
N ALA A 103 -32.03 6.65 -10.03
CA ALA A 103 -33.25 6.68 -10.84
C ALA A 103 -32.95 6.90 -12.33
N LYS A 104 -31.96 7.76 -12.66
CA LYS A 104 -31.56 8.02 -14.03
C LYS A 104 -30.68 6.94 -14.63
N ALA A 105 -29.84 6.29 -13.83
CA ALA A 105 -29.00 5.18 -14.25
C ALA A 105 -29.83 3.92 -14.54
N GLY A 106 -30.94 3.71 -13.82
CA GLY A 106 -31.75 2.50 -13.94
C GLY A 106 -31.00 1.26 -13.42
N LYS A 107 -31.21 0.12 -14.03
CA LYS A 107 -30.50 -1.16 -13.74
C LYS A 107 -30.53 -1.61 -12.26
N GLY A 108 -31.49 -1.10 -11.46
CA GLY A 108 -31.64 -1.50 -10.04
C GLY A 108 -30.61 -0.89 -9.08
N TYR A 109 -29.89 0.15 -9.50
CA TYR A 109 -29.00 0.88 -8.59
C TYR A 109 -29.77 1.59 -7.49
N THR A 110 -29.18 1.60 -6.30
CA THR A 110 -29.67 2.36 -5.14
C THR A 110 -28.65 3.43 -4.76
N ALA A 111 -29.06 4.46 -4.02
CA ALA A 111 -28.15 5.48 -3.51
C ALA A 111 -27.01 4.86 -2.70
N GLU A 112 -27.29 3.81 -1.90
CA GLU A 112 -26.28 3.11 -1.11
C GLU A 112 -25.26 2.36 -1.96
N SER A 113 -25.71 1.68 -3.03
CA SER A 113 -24.81 0.99 -3.94
C SER A 113 -23.90 1.96 -4.68
N LEU A 114 -24.45 3.09 -5.17
CA LEU A 114 -23.66 4.13 -5.84
C LEU A 114 -22.65 4.79 -4.89
N ARG A 115 -23.00 5.00 -3.62
CA ARG A 115 -22.09 5.56 -2.61
C ARG A 115 -20.83 4.71 -2.41
N LYS A 116 -20.94 3.39 -2.51
CA LYS A 116 -19.79 2.47 -2.41
C LYS A 116 -18.87 2.53 -3.63
N LEU A 117 -19.42 2.86 -4.79
CA LEU A 117 -18.70 2.93 -6.06
C LEU A 117 -18.10 4.32 -6.33
N LEU A 118 -18.66 5.38 -5.71
CA LEU A 118 -18.33 6.76 -5.99
C LEU A 118 -17.36 7.33 -4.96
N THR A 119 -16.36 8.05 -5.42
CA THR A 119 -15.42 8.80 -4.59
C THR A 119 -15.17 10.16 -5.22
N THR A 120 -15.14 11.22 -4.43
CA THR A 120 -14.80 12.57 -4.88
C THR A 120 -13.42 12.95 -4.41
N GLN A 121 -12.69 13.71 -5.22
CA GLN A 121 -11.37 14.23 -4.87
C GLN A 121 -11.20 15.65 -5.41
N GLN A 122 -10.91 16.59 -4.53
CA GLN A 122 -10.56 17.94 -4.91
C GLN A 122 -9.20 17.97 -5.60
N ILE A 123 -9.07 18.76 -6.64
CA ILE A 123 -7.78 19.08 -7.26
C ILE A 123 -7.21 20.26 -6.46
N SER A 124 -6.04 20.06 -5.84
CA SER A 124 -5.42 21.03 -4.93
C SER A 124 -5.37 22.42 -5.53
N ASP A 125 -5.72 23.41 -4.71
CA ASP A 125 -5.68 24.85 -5.01
C ASP A 125 -6.51 25.30 -6.22
N THR A 126 -7.52 24.51 -6.59
CA THR A 126 -8.44 24.85 -7.69
C THR A 126 -9.90 24.72 -7.29
N GLU A 127 -10.78 25.28 -8.13
CA GLU A 127 -12.24 25.15 -8.04
C GLU A 127 -12.74 23.91 -8.80
N LEU A 128 -11.84 22.96 -9.04
CA LEU A 128 -12.11 21.70 -9.74
C LEU A 128 -12.12 20.54 -8.76
N PHE A 129 -12.99 19.59 -9.00
CA PHE A 129 -12.93 18.29 -8.35
C PHE A 129 -13.26 17.16 -9.31
N ASN A 130 -12.66 16.04 -9.05
CA ASN A 130 -12.92 14.81 -9.77
C ASN A 130 -13.95 13.96 -9.02
N VAL A 131 -14.86 13.38 -9.78
CA VAL A 131 -15.74 12.31 -9.31
C VAL A 131 -15.30 11.02 -9.98
N PHE A 132 -14.88 10.05 -9.17
CA PHE A 132 -14.43 8.75 -9.61
C PHE A 132 -15.52 7.71 -9.37
N ILE A 133 -15.77 6.88 -10.36
CA ILE A 133 -16.62 5.70 -10.22
C ILE A 133 -15.78 4.45 -10.53
N ARG A 134 -15.88 3.45 -9.64
CA ARG A 134 -15.15 2.21 -9.73
C ARG A 134 -16.11 1.04 -9.85
N CYS A 135 -16.05 0.34 -10.99
CA CYS A 135 -16.86 -0.83 -11.29
C CYS A 135 -16.00 -1.96 -11.86
N GLU A 136 -16.54 -3.16 -11.88
CA GLU A 136 -15.90 -4.33 -12.51
C GLU A 136 -15.94 -4.20 -14.05
N ASP A 137 -16.99 -3.59 -14.59
CA ASP A 137 -17.16 -3.32 -16.01
C ASP A 137 -16.71 -1.89 -16.35
N PRO A 138 -15.77 -1.71 -17.29
CA PRO A 138 -15.27 -0.39 -17.71
C PRO A 138 -16.34 0.45 -18.40
N GLU A 139 -17.26 -0.15 -19.18
CA GLU A 139 -18.33 0.57 -19.84
C GLU A 139 -19.36 1.08 -18.82
N GLU A 140 -19.66 0.28 -17.83
CA GLU A 140 -20.56 0.65 -16.75
C GLU A 140 -19.98 1.74 -15.86
N ALA A 141 -18.67 1.71 -15.57
CA ALA A 141 -17.99 2.79 -14.86
C ALA A 141 -18.14 4.13 -15.60
N ALA A 142 -17.88 4.15 -16.90
CA ALA A 142 -18.03 5.35 -17.71
C ALA A 142 -19.49 5.80 -17.83
N TYR A 143 -20.43 4.87 -17.98
CA TYR A 143 -21.86 5.17 -18.03
C TYR A 143 -22.37 5.83 -16.76
N LEU A 144 -22.04 5.26 -15.60
CA LEU A 144 -22.43 5.82 -14.31
C LEU A 144 -21.78 7.17 -14.06
N ALA A 145 -20.49 7.33 -14.37
CA ALA A 145 -19.80 8.61 -14.23
C ALA A 145 -20.45 9.70 -15.10
N ASN A 146 -20.79 9.40 -16.35
CA ASN A 146 -21.49 10.31 -17.22
C ASN A 146 -22.94 10.57 -16.78
N THR A 147 -23.57 9.64 -16.09
CA THR A 147 -24.90 9.85 -15.49
C THR A 147 -24.81 10.84 -14.32
N VAL A 148 -23.77 10.72 -13.47
CA VAL A 148 -23.48 11.73 -12.44
C VAL A 148 -23.21 13.08 -13.07
N ALA A 149 -22.43 13.16 -14.16
CA ALA A 149 -22.16 14.40 -14.89
C ALA A 149 -23.45 15.11 -15.37
N LYS A 150 -24.46 14.36 -15.72
CA LYS A 150 -25.75 14.92 -16.20
C LYS A 150 -26.69 15.36 -15.06
N VAL A 151 -26.54 14.79 -13.86
CA VAL A 151 -27.44 15.06 -12.73
C VAL A 151 -26.80 16.04 -11.75
N ALA A 152 -25.53 15.81 -11.37
CA ALA A 152 -24.88 16.52 -10.28
C ALA A 152 -24.85 18.04 -10.45
N PRO A 153 -24.52 18.64 -11.61
CA PRO A 153 -24.49 20.09 -11.74
C PRO A 153 -25.81 20.76 -11.39
N LYS A 154 -26.93 20.22 -11.89
CA LYS A 154 -28.28 20.77 -11.63
C LYS A 154 -28.66 20.69 -10.15
N GLU A 155 -28.28 19.60 -9.49
CA GLU A 155 -28.56 19.43 -8.07
C GLU A 155 -27.69 20.32 -7.19
N LEU A 156 -26.44 20.54 -7.59
CA LEU A 156 -25.55 21.49 -6.90
C LEU A 156 -26.09 22.91 -6.96
N GLU A 157 -26.53 23.35 -8.15
CA GLU A 157 -27.15 24.69 -8.34
C GLU A 157 -28.46 24.83 -7.55
N ALA A 158 -29.24 23.76 -7.43
CA ALA A 158 -30.49 23.78 -6.68
C ALA A 158 -30.30 23.85 -5.15
N VAL A 159 -29.20 23.27 -4.64
CA VAL A 159 -28.90 23.22 -3.19
C VAL A 159 -28.14 24.48 -2.73
N VAL A 160 -27.26 25.01 -3.57
CA VAL A 160 -26.41 26.16 -3.23
C VAL A 160 -26.81 27.35 -4.12
N GLU A 161 -27.60 28.25 -3.57
CA GLU A 161 -28.03 29.45 -4.26
C GLU A 161 -26.87 30.31 -4.75
N GLY A 162 -26.86 30.68 -6.00
CA GLY A 162 -25.81 31.50 -6.63
C GLY A 162 -24.57 30.73 -7.03
N SER A 163 -24.56 29.39 -6.89
CA SER A 163 -23.50 28.54 -7.43
C SER A 163 -23.73 28.21 -8.89
N SER A 164 -22.64 27.96 -9.61
CA SER A 164 -22.65 27.41 -10.96
C SER A 164 -21.73 26.19 -11.00
N ALA A 165 -22.22 25.08 -11.50
CA ALA A 165 -21.47 23.86 -11.66
C ALA A 165 -21.45 23.43 -13.12
N LYS A 166 -20.26 23.20 -13.68
CA LYS A 166 -20.09 22.79 -15.09
C LYS A 166 -19.18 21.57 -15.17
N VAL A 167 -19.56 20.62 -16.01
CA VAL A 167 -18.71 19.50 -16.35
C VAL A 167 -17.65 19.97 -17.33
N VAL A 168 -16.37 19.80 -16.94
CA VAL A 168 -15.23 20.13 -17.79
C VAL A 168 -14.88 18.92 -18.66
N ASP A 169 -14.74 17.75 -18.00
CA ASP A 169 -14.41 16.51 -18.69
C ASP A 169 -15.45 15.42 -18.42
N TYR A 170 -15.89 14.78 -19.49
CA TYR A 170 -16.74 13.60 -19.43
C TYR A 170 -15.90 12.32 -19.33
N ALA A 171 -16.46 11.31 -18.67
CA ALA A 171 -15.80 10.04 -18.52
C ALA A 171 -15.67 9.31 -19.86
N LYS A 172 -14.46 8.81 -20.13
CA LYS A 172 -14.13 7.86 -21.18
C LYS A 172 -14.10 6.46 -20.61
N VAL A 173 -14.34 5.45 -21.44
CA VAL A 173 -14.19 4.05 -21.03
C VAL A 173 -12.73 3.78 -20.68
N PRO A 174 -12.41 3.35 -19.45
CA PRO A 174 -11.05 3.12 -19.04
C PRO A 174 -10.46 1.86 -19.71
N GLU A 175 -9.31 2.01 -20.36
CA GLU A 175 -8.59 0.90 -21.00
C GLU A 175 -7.79 0.08 -19.98
N LYS A 176 -7.36 0.71 -18.89
CA LYS A 176 -6.50 0.09 -17.87
C LYS A 176 -7.26 -0.13 -16.58
N ARG A 177 -6.96 -1.26 -15.93
CA ARG A 177 -7.46 -1.55 -14.59
C ARG A 177 -6.89 -0.57 -13.58
N TYR A 178 -7.72 -0.09 -12.68
CA TYR A 178 -7.33 0.71 -11.54
C TYR A 178 -6.80 -0.17 -10.38
N SER A 179 -7.47 -1.28 -10.11
CA SER A 179 -7.15 -2.23 -9.03
C SER A 179 -7.33 -3.66 -9.54
N PRO A 180 -6.59 -4.64 -8.99
CA PRO A 180 -5.48 -4.52 -8.05
C PRO A 180 -4.17 -4.05 -8.70
N ASN A 181 -3.35 -3.34 -7.94
CA ASN A 181 -1.99 -3.02 -8.38
C ASN A 181 -1.07 -4.21 -8.06
N TYR A 182 -0.85 -5.07 -9.05
CA TYR A 182 -0.04 -6.27 -8.91
C TYR A 182 1.37 -5.98 -8.40
N SER A 183 2.02 -4.94 -8.93
CA SER A 183 3.38 -4.57 -8.51
C SER A 183 3.44 -4.22 -7.03
N ARG A 184 2.52 -3.39 -6.54
CA ARG A 184 2.46 -3.00 -5.12
C ARG A 184 2.24 -4.20 -4.21
N ASN A 185 1.30 -5.08 -4.57
CA ASN A 185 0.98 -6.25 -3.75
C ASN A 185 2.12 -7.27 -3.75
N THR A 186 2.81 -7.44 -4.89
CA THR A 186 3.98 -8.32 -4.99
C THR A 186 5.14 -7.77 -4.16
N ILE A 187 5.42 -6.46 -4.22
CA ILE A 187 6.46 -5.83 -3.40
C ILE A 187 6.17 -6.02 -1.91
N LEU A 188 4.92 -5.83 -1.48
CA LEU A 188 4.51 -6.08 -0.09
C LEU A 188 4.72 -7.55 0.31
N GLY A 189 4.39 -8.50 -0.58
CA GLY A 189 4.65 -9.92 -0.37
C GLY A 189 6.14 -10.23 -0.24
N VAL A 190 6.98 -9.66 -1.10
CA VAL A 190 8.45 -9.78 -1.06
C VAL A 190 9.01 -9.23 0.25
N LEU A 191 8.59 -8.03 0.67
CA LEU A 191 9.04 -7.43 1.94
C LEU A 191 8.64 -8.30 3.13
N LEU A 192 7.42 -8.81 3.15
CA LEU A 192 6.95 -9.70 4.20
C LEU A 192 7.75 -11.01 4.23
N GLY A 193 8.03 -11.60 3.08
CA GLY A 193 8.88 -12.79 2.95
C GLY A 193 10.29 -12.55 3.45
N LEU A 194 10.86 -11.37 3.18
CA LEU A 194 12.18 -10.97 3.64
C LEU A 194 12.20 -10.85 5.18
N VAL A 195 11.25 -10.12 5.76
CA VAL A 195 11.15 -9.95 7.22
C VAL A 195 11.00 -11.30 7.93
N LEU A 196 10.14 -12.17 7.41
CA LEU A 196 9.93 -13.51 7.99
C LEU A 196 11.18 -14.38 7.88
N SER A 197 11.90 -14.35 6.75
CA SER A 197 13.10 -15.15 6.56
C SER A 197 14.25 -14.69 7.47
N VAL A 198 14.45 -13.36 7.57
CA VAL A 198 15.45 -12.78 8.48
C VAL A 198 15.12 -13.12 9.93
N GLY A 199 13.86 -12.91 10.34
CA GLY A 199 13.39 -13.25 11.69
C GLY A 199 13.58 -14.73 12.01
N TYR A 200 13.25 -15.63 11.08
CA TYR A 200 13.46 -17.07 11.26
C TYR A 200 14.93 -17.45 11.44
N ILE A 201 15.82 -16.89 10.59
CA ILE A 201 17.27 -17.14 10.69
C ILE A 201 17.82 -16.59 12.01
N THR A 202 17.39 -15.40 12.42
CA THR A 202 17.81 -14.78 13.70
C THR A 202 17.40 -15.64 14.89
N ILE A 203 16.13 -16.01 14.97
CA ILE A 203 15.62 -16.88 16.06
C ILE A 203 16.37 -18.20 16.09
N ARG A 204 16.57 -18.82 14.93
CA ARG A 204 17.32 -20.08 14.85
C ARG A 204 18.77 -19.91 15.23
N SER A 205 19.43 -18.81 14.91
CA SER A 205 20.80 -18.50 15.28
C SER A 205 20.94 -18.28 16.78
N LEU A 206 19.98 -17.62 17.42
CA LEU A 206 19.95 -17.41 18.87
C LEU A 206 19.68 -18.71 19.64
N LEU A 207 18.93 -19.64 19.06
CA LEU A 207 18.65 -20.96 19.67
C LEU A 207 19.72 -22.00 19.36
N ASP A 208 20.65 -21.72 18.45
CA ASP A 208 21.74 -22.65 18.08
C ASP A 208 22.94 -22.49 19.04
N VAL A 209 22.86 -23.15 20.16
CA VAL A 209 23.88 -23.16 21.22
C VAL A 209 25.09 -24.06 20.85
N ARG A 210 25.23 -24.48 19.59
CA ARG A 210 26.35 -25.34 19.18
C ARG A 210 27.64 -24.55 19.09
N ILE A 211 28.65 -25.06 19.78
CA ILE A 211 30.05 -24.60 19.68
C ILE A 211 30.53 -24.85 18.26
N LYS A 212 30.80 -23.81 17.47
CA LYS A 212 31.24 -23.91 16.08
C LYS A 212 32.67 -23.50 15.85
N GLU A 213 33.21 -22.67 16.71
CA GLU A 213 34.59 -22.16 16.63
C GLU A 213 35.30 -22.28 17.98
N ASP A 214 36.62 -22.42 17.96
CA ASP A 214 37.43 -22.51 19.17
C ASP A 214 37.32 -21.26 20.07
N ALA A 215 36.99 -20.11 19.45
CA ALA A 215 36.69 -18.88 20.16
C ALA A 215 35.43 -18.97 21.04
N ASP A 216 34.45 -19.77 20.66
CA ASP A 216 33.20 -19.97 21.42
C ASP A 216 33.48 -20.70 22.75
N LEU A 217 34.53 -21.55 22.81
CA LEU A 217 34.96 -22.27 24.04
C LEU A 217 35.62 -21.33 25.05
N LEU A 218 36.44 -20.39 24.55
CA LEU A 218 37.07 -19.38 25.40
C LEU A 218 36.01 -18.39 25.95
N GLU A 219 35.07 -17.97 25.12
CA GLU A 219 34.03 -17.00 25.48
C GLU A 219 33.00 -17.59 26.46
N MET A 220 32.65 -18.89 26.30
CA MET A 220 31.60 -19.55 27.08
C MET A 220 32.08 -20.19 28.38
N PHE A 221 33.31 -20.63 28.43
CA PHE A 221 33.83 -21.42 29.56
C PHE A 221 35.11 -20.87 30.21
N ASP A 222 35.70 -19.80 29.69
CA ASP A 222 37.00 -19.22 30.15
C ASP A 222 38.11 -20.27 30.25
N ILE A 223 38.06 -21.29 29.36
CA ILE A 223 39.04 -22.41 29.35
C ILE A 223 39.97 -22.23 28.15
N PRO A 224 41.29 -22.10 28.35
CA PRO A 224 42.23 -21.99 27.24
C PRO A 224 42.28 -23.27 26.42
N VAL A 225 42.12 -23.15 25.09
CA VAL A 225 42.27 -24.27 24.16
C VAL A 225 43.74 -24.62 24.05
N LEU A 226 44.13 -25.79 24.63
CA LEU A 226 45.50 -26.25 24.67
C LEU A 226 45.99 -26.88 23.36
N GLY A 227 45.09 -27.23 22.47
CA GLY A 227 45.42 -27.76 21.15
C GLY A 227 44.21 -28.25 20.38
N GLN A 228 44.32 -28.23 19.06
CA GLN A 228 43.30 -28.70 18.13
C GLN A 228 43.81 -29.92 17.37
N ILE A 229 43.05 -30.99 17.35
CA ILE A 229 43.37 -32.19 16.55
C ILE A 229 42.67 -32.05 15.21
N PRO A 230 43.38 -31.82 14.10
CA PRO A 230 42.78 -31.70 12.81
C PRO A 230 42.11 -32.98 12.35
N HIS A 231 40.96 -32.88 11.74
CA HIS A 231 40.26 -34.03 11.18
C HIS A 231 41.02 -34.51 9.95
N PHE A 232 41.68 -35.69 10.05
CA PHE A 232 42.29 -36.34 8.91
C PHE A 232 41.18 -36.89 7.99
N SER A 233 40.84 -36.20 6.91
CA SER A 233 40.10 -36.81 5.81
C SER A 233 41.08 -37.79 5.12
N ASN A 234 40.74 -39.06 5.08
CA ASN A 234 41.50 -40.07 4.37
C ASN A 234 41.65 -39.68 2.89
N ALA A 235 42.77 -39.09 2.56
CA ALA A 235 43.21 -38.95 1.17
C ALA A 235 43.73 -40.33 0.68
N THR A 236 42.84 -41.27 0.56
CA THR A 236 43.10 -42.53 -0.19
C THR A 236 42.59 -42.36 -1.59
N SER A 237 43.38 -41.72 -2.44
CA SER A 237 43.30 -41.98 -3.88
C SER A 237 44.72 -42.34 -4.34
N GLY A 238 44.99 -43.59 -4.33
CA GLY A 238 46.22 -44.15 -4.88
C GLY A 238 46.39 -43.76 -6.34
N LYS A 239 47.47 -43.12 -6.65
CA LYS A 239 48.04 -43.05 -7.96
C LYS A 239 48.65 -44.46 -8.25
N LYS A 240 47.91 -45.33 -8.99
CA LYS A 240 48.52 -46.43 -9.68
C LYS A 240 49.28 -45.86 -10.88
N GLY A 241 50.61 -46.06 -10.84
CA GLY A 241 51.45 -45.87 -11.99
C GLY A 241 51.25 -46.98 -13.02
N GLU A 242 51.32 -46.62 -14.26
CA GLU A 242 52.11 -47.17 -15.36
C GLU A 242 51.91 -46.25 -16.54
#